data_cf08ad65a44953dd30c5e4691b0c3f2a
#
_entry.id   cf08ad65a44953dd30c5e4691b0c3f2a
#
_cell.length_a   1.000
_cell.length_b   1.000
_cell.length_c   1.000
_cell.angle_alpha   90.00
_cell.angle_beta   90.00
_cell.angle_gamma   90.00
#
_symmetry.space_group_name_H-M   'P 1'
#
loop_
_entity.id
_entity.type
_entity.pdbx_description
1 polymer ?
#
loop_
_entity_poly.entity_id
_entity_poly.type
_entity_poly.pdbx_seq_one_letter_code
_entity_poly.pdbx_strand_id
1 'polypeptide(L)'
;MDTENAAPSISCSNPDCRVAQDGRCVEGVLDPKSCSHYGKPLVIVEAAKFELSKMATRPGVRLPSAEALPAAAAETVLRDRPCNVIGLIGPHESGKTSLIGGIYDLLMDDPVGQYAFAGSSTLHAFERAVHDSRTASNRDDPHMERTERGPATYFHLDLSHVEGRKKLTALFANRDGEAYMETQTNPDLAIDFPELRRCDTLTVLADGVKLLDDSERHQVLNDVCLTIRAFNESEQTRQWQRLAIVLTKIDAVRKADDRATTDRALRHFERIVADVRAEFSERFQDIQSFQVSASPKGGAGERGEGMEKLLAYWMKEPGRFSHTRSPPELTAPARAYGRLRRADMGGDNA
;
A
#
# COMPACT_ATOMS: atom_id res chain seq x y z
N MET A 1 -62.54 29.10 -15.11
CA MET A 1 -61.47 30.04 -15.52
C MET A 1 -60.60 30.25 -14.30
N ASP A 2 -59.71 29.32 -14.09
CA ASP A 2 -58.74 29.36 -12.97
C ASP A 2 -57.39 29.62 -13.57
N THR A 3 -56.94 30.87 -13.43
CA THR A 3 -55.55 31.25 -13.75
C THR A 3 -54.67 30.85 -12.59
N GLU A 4 -53.98 29.70 -12.71
CA GLU A 4 -52.88 29.30 -11.82
C GLU A 4 -51.77 30.34 -11.90
N ASN A 5 -51.60 31.01 -10.80
CA ASN A 5 -50.51 31.94 -10.56
C ASN A 5 -49.23 31.13 -10.32
N ALA A 6 -48.52 30.79 -11.37
CA ALA A 6 -47.21 30.12 -11.27
C ALA A 6 -46.22 31.10 -10.65
N ALA A 7 -45.77 30.81 -9.43
CA ALA A 7 -44.68 31.53 -8.80
C ALA A 7 -43.46 31.52 -9.72
N PRO A 8 -42.70 32.62 -9.84
CA PRO A 8 -41.54 32.67 -10.71
C PRO A 8 -40.52 31.62 -10.24
N SER A 9 -40.25 30.62 -11.08
CA SER A 9 -39.23 29.62 -10.80
C SER A 9 -37.87 30.30 -10.76
N ILE A 10 -37.30 30.37 -9.58
CA ILE A 10 -35.94 30.86 -9.38
C ILE A 10 -35.01 29.93 -10.13
N SER A 11 -34.35 30.42 -11.20
CA SER A 11 -33.41 29.64 -11.99
C SER A 11 -31.95 30.07 -11.72
N CYS A 12 -31.01 29.14 -11.80
CA CYS A 12 -29.58 29.40 -11.70
C CYS A 12 -28.87 28.66 -12.83
N SER A 13 -27.92 29.33 -13.50
CA SER A 13 -27.14 28.71 -14.57
C SER A 13 -26.06 27.72 -14.09
N ASN A 14 -25.85 27.60 -12.80
CA ASN A 14 -25.00 26.57 -12.22
C ASN A 14 -25.83 25.28 -11.99
N PRO A 15 -25.51 24.15 -12.65
CA PRO A 15 -26.27 22.91 -12.56
C PRO A 15 -26.30 22.30 -11.15
N ASP A 16 -25.31 22.59 -10.32
CA ASP A 16 -25.20 22.06 -8.95
C ASP A 16 -25.92 22.94 -7.93
N CYS A 17 -26.48 24.10 -8.35
CA CYS A 17 -27.10 25.04 -7.46
C CYS A 17 -28.54 24.63 -7.08
N ARG A 18 -28.77 24.50 -5.77
CA ARG A 18 -30.09 24.15 -5.21
C ARG A 18 -30.91 25.34 -4.74
N VAL A 19 -30.57 26.54 -5.19
CA VAL A 19 -31.27 27.77 -4.75
C VAL A 19 -32.77 27.71 -5.03
N ALA A 20 -33.19 27.03 -6.08
CA ALA A 20 -34.61 26.84 -6.42
C ALA A 20 -35.33 25.85 -5.46
N GLN A 21 -34.60 24.97 -4.81
CA GLN A 21 -35.11 23.94 -3.91
C GLN A 21 -35.02 24.36 -2.45
N ASP A 22 -33.82 24.79 -2.03
CA ASP A 22 -33.45 24.99 -0.64
C ASP A 22 -33.28 26.49 -0.27
N GLY A 23 -33.37 27.38 -1.24
CA GLY A 23 -33.12 28.81 -1.08
C GLY A 23 -31.68 29.18 -0.78
N ARG A 24 -30.73 28.21 -0.83
CA ARG A 24 -29.32 28.36 -0.51
C ARG A 24 -28.45 28.26 -1.74
N CYS A 25 -27.51 29.20 -1.87
CA CYS A 25 -26.53 29.16 -2.94
C CYS A 25 -25.44 28.13 -2.61
N VAL A 26 -25.06 27.25 -3.56
CA VAL A 26 -24.05 26.23 -3.41
C VAL A 26 -22.63 26.82 -3.23
N GLU A 27 -22.42 28.03 -3.77
CA GLU A 27 -21.17 28.77 -3.63
C GLU A 27 -21.12 29.65 -2.36
N GLY A 28 -22.09 29.50 -1.46
CA GLY A 28 -22.09 30.19 -0.16
C GLY A 28 -22.46 31.70 -0.23
N VAL A 29 -22.95 32.18 -1.36
CA VAL A 29 -23.36 33.61 -1.50
C VAL A 29 -24.61 33.84 -0.66
N LEU A 30 -24.51 34.74 0.35
CA LEU A 30 -25.59 35.00 1.32
C LEU A 30 -26.84 35.63 0.67
N ASP A 31 -26.65 36.51 -0.29
CA ASP A 31 -27.77 37.05 -1.11
C ASP A 31 -27.70 36.42 -2.51
N PRO A 32 -28.61 35.49 -2.86
CA PRO A 32 -28.61 34.85 -4.16
C PRO A 32 -28.67 35.81 -5.35
N LYS A 33 -29.25 36.98 -5.17
CA LYS A 33 -29.33 38.00 -6.22
C LYS A 33 -27.99 38.63 -6.59
N SER A 34 -27.00 38.55 -5.70
CA SER A 34 -25.66 39.05 -5.96
C SER A 34 -24.79 38.04 -6.71
N CYS A 35 -25.26 36.80 -6.89
CA CYS A 35 -24.54 35.76 -7.61
C CYS A 35 -24.60 35.99 -9.14
N SER A 36 -23.46 35.85 -9.80
CA SER A 36 -23.35 36.03 -11.27
C SER A 36 -24.17 35.03 -12.09
N HIS A 37 -24.57 33.91 -11.48
CA HIS A 37 -25.31 32.81 -12.10
C HIS A 37 -26.83 32.90 -11.82
N TYR A 38 -27.25 33.71 -10.87
CA TYR A 38 -28.65 33.84 -10.45
C TYR A 38 -29.51 34.47 -11.54
N GLY A 39 -30.69 33.94 -11.74
CA GLY A 39 -31.66 34.45 -12.75
C GLY A 39 -31.28 34.13 -14.20
N LYS A 40 -30.19 33.45 -14.44
CA LYS A 40 -29.81 33.02 -15.80
C LYS A 40 -30.32 31.60 -16.05
N PRO A 41 -30.85 31.31 -17.26
CA PRO A 41 -31.29 29.96 -17.60
C PRO A 41 -30.12 29.01 -17.60
N LEU A 42 -30.35 27.77 -17.16
CA LEU A 42 -29.40 26.68 -17.32
C LEU A 42 -29.15 26.50 -18.82
N VAL A 43 -27.97 26.87 -19.27
CA VAL A 43 -27.53 26.49 -20.61
C VAL A 43 -27.18 25.01 -20.53
N ILE A 44 -28.19 24.15 -20.76
CA ILE A 44 -27.92 22.77 -21.10
C ILE A 44 -27.22 22.87 -22.46
N VAL A 45 -25.89 22.89 -22.43
CA VAL A 45 -25.12 22.51 -23.59
C VAL A 45 -25.56 21.06 -23.82
N GLU A 46 -26.51 20.84 -24.70
CA GLU A 46 -26.72 19.50 -25.24
C GLU A 46 -25.33 19.04 -25.59
N ALA A 47 -24.86 18.05 -24.84
CA ALA A 47 -23.61 17.41 -25.15
C ALA A 47 -23.78 17.06 -26.62
N ALA A 48 -23.12 17.85 -27.49
CA ALA A 48 -23.10 17.63 -28.91
C ALA A 48 -22.83 16.13 -28.97
N LYS A 49 -23.83 15.38 -29.51
CA LYS A 49 -23.59 13.98 -29.88
C LYS A 49 -22.43 14.08 -30.83
N PHE A 50 -21.26 13.97 -30.30
CA PHE A 50 -20.08 13.71 -31.06
C PHE A 50 -20.42 12.38 -31.73
N GLU A 51 -20.97 12.47 -32.95
CA GLU A 51 -20.94 11.35 -33.85
C GLU A 51 -19.47 11.01 -33.94
N LEU A 52 -19.07 10.03 -33.12
CA LEU A 52 -17.86 9.28 -33.33
C LEU A 52 -18.01 8.73 -34.74
N SER A 53 -17.67 9.58 -35.75
CA SER A 53 -17.47 9.14 -37.11
C SER A 53 -16.60 7.90 -36.94
N LYS A 54 -16.96 6.83 -37.62
CA LYS A 54 -16.24 5.57 -37.70
C LYS A 54 -14.78 5.81 -38.09
N MET A 55 -14.01 6.42 -37.22
CA MET A 55 -12.55 6.32 -37.31
C MET A 55 -12.25 4.85 -37.11
N ALA A 56 -11.72 4.24 -38.18
CA ALA A 56 -11.20 2.89 -38.17
C ALA A 56 -10.49 2.72 -36.84
N THR A 57 -11.01 1.87 -35.98
CA THR A 57 -10.46 1.57 -34.68
C THR A 57 -9.09 0.96 -34.89
N ARG A 58 -8.05 1.82 -34.94
CA ARG A 58 -6.71 1.34 -34.66
C ARG A 58 -6.82 0.66 -33.31
N PRO A 59 -6.35 -0.58 -33.17
CA PRO A 59 -6.37 -1.25 -31.88
C PRO A 59 -5.65 -0.34 -30.90
N GLY A 60 -6.46 0.38 -30.09
CA GLY A 60 -5.94 1.29 -29.10
C GLY A 60 -5.20 0.46 -28.05
N VAL A 61 -3.98 0.85 -27.74
CA VAL A 61 -3.28 0.28 -26.58
C VAL A 61 -4.08 0.73 -25.35
N ARG A 62 -4.69 -0.25 -24.67
CA ARG A 62 -5.41 0.02 -23.43
C ARG A 62 -4.38 0.39 -22.38
N LEU A 63 -4.34 1.65 -21.98
CA LEU A 63 -3.48 2.10 -20.89
C LEU A 63 -3.99 1.47 -19.56
N PRO A 64 -3.10 1.03 -18.67
CA PRO A 64 -3.48 0.60 -17.35
C PRO A 64 -4.14 1.77 -16.59
N SER A 65 -5.06 1.46 -15.67
CA SER A 65 -5.74 2.46 -14.83
C SER A 65 -4.78 3.21 -13.91
N ALA A 66 -3.59 2.66 -13.68
CA ALA A 66 -2.59 3.13 -12.73
C ALA A 66 -3.06 3.16 -11.26
N GLU A 67 -4.20 2.52 -10.96
CA GLU A 67 -4.70 2.26 -9.62
C GLU A 67 -3.96 1.10 -8.96
N ALA A 68 -4.15 0.92 -7.63
CA ALA A 68 -3.63 -0.24 -6.93
C ALA A 68 -4.18 -1.55 -7.55
N LEU A 69 -3.30 -2.51 -7.74
CA LEU A 69 -3.65 -3.75 -8.44
C LEU A 69 -4.51 -4.65 -7.55
N PRO A 70 -5.62 -5.19 -8.05
CA PRO A 70 -6.27 -6.32 -7.39
C PRO A 70 -5.39 -7.58 -7.50
N ALA A 71 -5.65 -8.59 -6.68
CA ALA A 71 -4.85 -9.82 -6.61
C ALA A 71 -4.63 -10.49 -7.99
N ALA A 72 -5.66 -10.55 -8.84
CA ALA A 72 -5.55 -11.14 -10.17
C ALA A 72 -4.58 -10.38 -11.10
N ALA A 73 -4.53 -9.05 -11.00
CA ALA A 73 -3.59 -8.25 -11.77
C ALA A 73 -2.16 -8.35 -11.21
N ALA A 74 -2.00 -8.39 -9.87
CA ALA A 74 -0.73 -8.64 -9.22
C ALA A 74 -0.16 -10.02 -9.59
N GLU A 75 -1.00 -11.05 -9.70
CA GLU A 75 -0.60 -12.38 -10.16
C GLU A 75 -0.02 -12.36 -11.58
N THR A 76 -0.55 -11.53 -12.46
CA THR A 76 0.00 -11.37 -13.83
C THR A 76 1.44 -10.83 -13.76
N VAL A 77 1.70 -9.82 -12.93
CA VAL A 77 3.06 -9.29 -12.74
C VAL A 77 4.01 -10.36 -12.19
N LEU A 78 3.55 -11.17 -11.23
CA LEU A 78 4.33 -12.26 -10.64
C LEU A 78 4.70 -13.37 -11.62
N ARG A 79 3.86 -13.60 -12.63
CA ARG A 79 4.13 -14.59 -13.69
C ARG A 79 5.12 -14.08 -14.73
N ASP A 80 5.12 -12.78 -14.98
CA ASP A 80 5.95 -12.17 -16.03
C ASP A 80 7.40 -11.99 -15.60
N ARG A 81 7.65 -11.76 -14.31
CA ARG A 81 8.99 -11.42 -13.81
C ARG A 81 9.19 -11.76 -12.34
N PRO A 82 10.45 -11.95 -11.90
CA PRO A 82 10.78 -12.08 -10.49
C PRO A 82 10.39 -10.81 -9.73
N CYS A 83 9.64 -10.96 -8.65
CA CYS A 83 9.18 -9.85 -7.81
C CYS A 83 9.44 -10.17 -6.33
N ASN A 84 9.79 -9.15 -5.57
CA ASN A 84 9.75 -9.21 -4.11
C ASN A 84 8.34 -8.77 -3.65
N VAL A 85 7.65 -9.64 -2.95
CA VAL A 85 6.33 -9.34 -2.40
C VAL A 85 6.49 -9.00 -0.92
N ILE A 86 6.03 -7.81 -0.55
CA ILE A 86 6.12 -7.27 0.80
C ILE A 86 4.71 -7.14 1.38
N GLY A 87 4.42 -7.87 2.45
CA GLY A 87 3.18 -7.74 3.21
C GLY A 87 3.35 -6.75 4.34
N LEU A 88 2.49 -5.73 4.41
CA LEU A 88 2.49 -4.75 5.49
C LEU A 88 1.34 -5.05 6.46
N ILE A 89 1.70 -5.32 7.69
CA ILE A 89 0.80 -5.74 8.76
C ILE A 89 0.86 -4.73 9.89
N GLY A 90 -0.27 -4.36 10.42
CA GLY A 90 -0.35 -3.47 11.57
C GLY A 90 -1.74 -2.86 11.72
N PRO A 91 -2.07 -2.33 12.89
CA PRO A 91 -3.36 -1.73 13.17
C PRO A 91 -3.65 -0.53 12.28
N HIS A 92 -4.85 -0.01 12.39
CA HIS A 92 -5.21 1.25 11.76
C HIS A 92 -4.24 2.36 12.22
N GLU A 93 -3.88 3.28 11.31
CA GLU A 93 -2.96 4.40 11.55
C GLU A 93 -1.52 4.03 11.94
N SER A 94 -1.13 2.77 11.91
CA SER A 94 0.26 2.37 12.20
C SER A 94 1.29 2.83 11.16
N GLY A 95 0.86 3.42 10.04
CA GLY A 95 1.74 3.96 9.01
C GLY A 95 2.00 3.05 7.81
N LYS A 96 1.17 2.01 7.57
CA LYS A 96 1.31 1.12 6.39
C LYS A 96 1.38 1.88 5.07
N THR A 97 0.34 2.65 4.77
CA THR A 97 0.27 3.44 3.54
C THR A 97 1.35 4.53 3.50
N SER A 98 1.69 5.10 4.67
CA SER A 98 2.78 6.08 4.79
C SER A 98 4.14 5.51 4.42
N LEU A 99 4.42 4.24 4.77
CA LEU A 99 5.66 3.56 4.37
C LEU A 99 5.71 3.34 2.86
N ILE A 100 4.62 2.86 2.27
CA ILE A 100 4.52 2.62 0.82
C ILE A 100 4.69 3.95 0.06
N GLY A 101 3.91 4.96 0.44
CA GLY A 101 3.97 6.28 -0.18
C GLY A 101 5.31 6.98 0.05
N GLY A 102 5.86 6.88 1.26
CA GLY A 102 7.14 7.50 1.62
C GLY A 102 8.32 6.96 0.80
N ILE A 103 8.40 5.66 0.55
CA ILE A 103 9.42 5.08 -0.35
C ILE A 103 9.27 5.63 -1.78
N TYR A 104 8.04 5.65 -2.29
CA TYR A 104 7.79 6.19 -3.62
C TYR A 104 8.20 7.67 -3.71
N ASP A 105 7.81 8.47 -2.74
CA ASP A 105 8.06 9.90 -2.71
C ASP A 105 9.55 10.24 -2.59
N LEU A 106 10.32 9.45 -1.83
CA LEU A 106 11.79 9.57 -1.77
C LEU A 106 12.44 9.22 -3.11
N LEU A 107 11.99 8.15 -3.76
CA LEU A 107 12.51 7.70 -5.04
C LEU A 107 12.17 8.64 -6.21
N MET A 108 11.16 9.51 -6.05
CA MET A 108 10.86 10.57 -7.03
C MET A 108 11.83 11.73 -6.93
N ASP A 109 12.38 12.01 -5.75
CA ASP A 109 13.36 13.07 -5.56
C ASP A 109 14.77 12.59 -5.98
N ASP A 110 15.24 11.48 -5.39
CA ASP A 110 16.60 10.96 -5.58
C ASP A 110 16.63 9.42 -5.40
N PRO A 111 17.68 8.74 -5.85
CA PRO A 111 17.88 7.33 -5.53
C PRO A 111 17.92 7.08 -4.01
N VAL A 112 17.27 6.04 -3.53
CA VAL A 112 17.29 5.61 -2.13
C VAL A 112 18.34 4.51 -1.97
N GLY A 113 19.49 4.86 -1.42
CA GLY A 113 20.66 3.99 -1.34
C GLY A 113 21.10 3.55 -2.75
N GLN A 114 21.07 2.25 -2.99
CA GLN A 114 21.47 1.69 -4.28
C GLN A 114 20.33 1.57 -5.32
N TYR A 115 19.12 2.05 -4.99
CA TYR A 115 17.93 1.87 -5.81
C TYR A 115 17.42 3.19 -6.38
N ALA A 116 17.17 3.23 -7.68
CA ALA A 116 16.51 4.32 -8.38
C ALA A 116 15.14 3.86 -8.91
N PHE A 117 14.21 4.79 -9.04
CA PHE A 117 12.91 4.54 -9.64
C PHE A 117 13.07 4.15 -11.12
N ALA A 118 12.39 3.07 -11.51
CA ALA A 118 12.42 2.58 -12.90
C ALA A 118 11.03 2.47 -13.53
N GLY A 119 9.97 2.65 -12.75
CA GLY A 119 8.60 2.64 -13.23
C GLY A 119 7.59 2.09 -12.23
N SER A 120 6.32 2.26 -12.54
CA SER A 120 5.22 1.68 -11.78
C SER A 120 3.98 1.56 -12.66
N SER A 121 3.22 0.50 -12.49
CA SER A 121 1.88 0.36 -13.08
C SER A 121 0.78 0.93 -12.18
N THR A 122 1.12 1.45 -10.98
CA THR A 122 0.19 1.97 -9.98
C THR A 122 0.50 3.40 -9.56
N LEU A 123 0.98 4.22 -10.51
CA LEU A 123 1.39 5.60 -10.23
C LEU A 123 0.27 6.46 -9.64
N HIS A 124 -0.95 6.32 -10.14
CA HIS A 124 -2.08 7.11 -9.63
C HIS A 124 -2.41 6.74 -8.18
N ALA A 125 -2.33 5.46 -7.83
CA ALA A 125 -2.50 5.02 -6.45
C ALA A 125 -1.42 5.60 -5.52
N PHE A 126 -0.15 5.64 -5.96
CA PHE A 126 0.92 6.29 -5.21
C PHE A 126 0.67 7.78 -5.03
N GLU A 127 0.40 8.49 -6.14
CA GLU A 127 0.13 9.93 -6.08
C GLU A 127 -1.03 10.27 -5.16
N ARG A 128 -2.13 9.50 -5.22
CA ARG A 128 -3.25 9.65 -4.30
C ARG A 128 -2.84 9.40 -2.85
N ALA A 129 -2.06 8.36 -2.59
CA ALA A 129 -1.61 8.01 -1.24
C ALA A 129 -0.73 9.09 -0.62
N VAL A 130 0.10 9.79 -1.40
CA VAL A 130 1.03 10.80 -0.87
C VAL A 130 0.52 12.23 -1.01
N HIS A 131 -0.54 12.46 -1.79
CA HIS A 131 -1.05 13.79 -2.09
C HIS A 131 -1.26 14.64 -0.84
N ASP A 132 -1.99 14.13 0.13
CA ASP A 132 -2.37 14.87 1.33
C ASP A 132 -1.23 15.03 2.34
N SER A 133 -0.16 14.24 2.19
CA SER A 133 1.04 14.34 3.02
C SER A 133 2.06 15.35 2.50
N ARG A 134 1.91 15.78 1.24
CA ARG A 134 2.81 16.77 0.64
C ARG A 134 2.43 18.19 1.05
N THR A 135 3.44 19.04 1.17
CA THR A 135 3.27 20.47 1.49
C THR A 135 2.38 21.19 0.47
N ALA A 136 2.36 20.72 -0.77
CA ALA A 136 1.53 21.26 -1.85
C ALA A 136 0.02 21.12 -1.62
N SER A 137 -0.40 20.24 -0.70
CA SER A 137 -1.83 20.07 -0.36
C SER A 137 -2.39 21.20 0.50
N ASN A 138 -1.53 22.09 1.03
CA ASN A 138 -1.88 23.17 1.97
C ASN A 138 -2.65 22.69 3.22
N ARG A 139 -2.47 21.45 3.64
CA ARG A 139 -3.05 20.92 4.88
C ARG A 139 -2.09 21.15 6.04
N ASP A 140 -2.60 21.62 7.16
CA ASP A 140 -1.82 21.85 8.39
C ASP A 140 -1.27 20.53 8.97
N ASP A 141 -2.02 19.44 8.82
CA ASP A 141 -1.60 18.10 9.24
C ASP A 141 -1.52 17.15 8.04
N PRO A 142 -0.37 16.47 7.82
CA PRO A 142 -0.27 15.38 6.85
C PRO A 142 -1.28 14.29 7.18
N HIS A 143 -2.17 14.02 6.22
CA HIS A 143 -3.17 12.98 6.34
C HIS A 143 -3.03 12.02 5.16
N MET A 144 -3.26 10.74 5.40
CA MET A 144 -3.35 9.74 4.35
C MET A 144 -4.75 9.14 4.34
N GLU A 145 -5.27 8.93 3.14
CA GLU A 145 -6.56 8.30 2.94
C GLU A 145 -6.58 6.92 3.63
N ARG A 146 -7.69 6.64 4.31
CA ARG A 146 -7.89 5.35 4.97
C ARG A 146 -7.96 4.24 3.91
N THR A 147 -7.26 3.14 4.15
CA THR A 147 -7.38 1.94 3.33
C THR A 147 -8.78 1.35 3.51
N GLU A 148 -9.50 1.18 2.42
CA GLU A 148 -10.85 0.60 2.44
C GLU A 148 -10.82 -0.86 2.91
N ARG A 149 -11.89 -1.26 3.59
CA ARG A 149 -12.07 -2.64 4.03
C ARG A 149 -12.31 -3.55 2.82
N GLY A 150 -11.55 -4.63 2.72
CA GLY A 150 -11.67 -5.54 1.59
C GLY A 150 -10.45 -6.43 1.37
N PRO A 151 -10.38 -7.10 0.21
CA PRO A 151 -9.21 -7.88 -0.16
C PRO A 151 -7.97 -6.98 -0.30
N ALA A 152 -6.79 -7.57 -0.15
CA ALA A 152 -5.54 -6.84 -0.33
C ALA A 152 -5.44 -6.25 -1.75
N THR A 153 -4.99 -5.01 -1.82
CA THR A 153 -4.55 -4.35 -3.05
C THR A 153 -3.04 -4.23 -3.07
N TYR A 154 -2.47 -4.11 -4.26
CA TYR A 154 -1.02 -4.12 -4.41
C TYR A 154 -0.52 -2.87 -5.10
N PHE A 155 0.48 -2.23 -4.49
CA PHE A 155 1.25 -1.18 -5.11
C PHE A 155 2.45 -1.82 -5.83
N HIS A 156 2.66 -1.44 -7.07
CA HIS A 156 3.73 -1.96 -7.92
C HIS A 156 4.84 -0.94 -8.09
N LEU A 157 6.08 -1.35 -7.88
CA LEU A 157 7.25 -0.49 -8.02
C LEU A 157 8.37 -1.23 -8.72
N ASP A 158 8.78 -0.73 -9.87
CA ASP A 158 10.00 -1.15 -10.55
C ASP A 158 11.16 -0.27 -10.10
N LEU A 159 12.26 -0.91 -9.75
CA LEU A 159 13.50 -0.30 -9.31
C LEU A 159 14.65 -0.71 -10.25
N SER A 160 15.63 0.15 -10.39
CA SER A 160 16.91 -0.17 -11.02
C SER A 160 18.05 0.02 -10.01
N HIS A 161 19.06 -0.80 -10.12
CA HIS A 161 20.30 -0.58 -9.38
C HIS A 161 21.03 0.63 -9.95
N VAL A 162 21.49 1.55 -9.12
CA VAL A 162 22.24 2.76 -9.57
C VAL A 162 23.49 2.38 -10.37
N GLU A 163 24.20 1.35 -9.93
CA GLU A 163 25.46 0.88 -10.56
C GLU A 163 25.24 -0.17 -11.66
N GLY A 164 24.01 -0.54 -11.98
CA GLY A 164 23.75 -1.66 -12.87
C GLY A 164 22.43 -1.59 -13.62
N ARG A 165 22.29 -2.50 -14.62
CA ARG A 165 21.06 -2.63 -15.42
C ARG A 165 20.04 -3.61 -14.82
N LYS A 166 20.29 -4.16 -13.61
CA LYS A 166 19.38 -5.12 -12.99
C LYS A 166 18.10 -4.41 -12.59
N LYS A 167 17.00 -4.79 -13.20
CA LYS A 167 15.67 -4.36 -12.78
C LYS A 167 15.17 -5.26 -11.68
N LEU A 168 14.55 -4.66 -10.68
CA LEU A 168 13.93 -5.33 -9.54
C LEU A 168 12.48 -4.85 -9.45
N THR A 169 11.57 -5.74 -9.13
CA THR A 169 10.16 -5.39 -8.97
C THR A 169 9.73 -5.66 -7.54
N ALA A 170 9.07 -4.69 -6.92
CA ALA A 170 8.42 -4.84 -5.63
C ALA A 170 6.90 -4.77 -5.79
N LEU A 171 6.19 -5.62 -5.05
CA LEU A 171 4.75 -5.57 -4.86
C LEU A 171 4.46 -5.41 -3.38
N PHE A 172 3.87 -4.29 -2.99
CA PHE A 172 3.48 -4.03 -1.61
C PHE A 172 2.01 -4.39 -1.43
N ALA A 173 1.74 -5.43 -0.66
CA ALA A 173 0.38 -5.81 -0.29
C ALA A 173 -0.12 -4.87 0.82
N ASN A 174 -1.19 -4.13 0.52
CA ASN A 174 -1.84 -3.21 1.43
C ASN A 174 -3.28 -3.67 1.71
N ARG A 175 -3.61 -3.80 2.99
CA ARG A 175 -4.94 -4.17 3.47
C ARG A 175 -5.31 -3.33 4.67
N ASP A 176 -6.60 -3.18 4.93
CA ASP A 176 -7.09 -2.54 6.15
C ASP A 176 -6.50 -3.17 7.42
N GLY A 177 -6.13 -2.31 8.37
CA GLY A 177 -5.49 -2.74 9.61
C GLY A 177 -6.42 -3.47 10.57
N GLU A 178 -7.71 -3.15 10.55
CA GLU A 178 -8.70 -3.79 11.42
C GLU A 178 -8.83 -5.27 11.10
N ALA A 179 -8.78 -5.63 9.80
CA ALA A 179 -8.84 -7.03 9.38
C ALA A 179 -7.71 -7.88 9.98
N TYR A 180 -6.50 -7.31 10.11
CA TYR A 180 -5.39 -8.02 10.76
C TYR A 180 -5.62 -8.19 12.27
N MET A 181 -6.22 -7.18 12.93
CA MET A 181 -6.48 -7.26 14.37
C MET A 181 -7.57 -8.27 14.69
N GLU A 182 -8.55 -8.47 13.83
CA GLU A 182 -9.60 -9.49 13.99
C GLU A 182 -9.02 -10.90 14.08
N THR A 183 -7.89 -11.19 13.42
CA THR A 183 -7.23 -12.50 13.48
C THR A 183 -6.64 -12.84 14.85
N GLN A 184 -6.38 -11.84 15.70
CA GLN A 184 -5.88 -12.07 17.06
C GLN A 184 -6.92 -12.76 17.94
N THR A 185 -8.20 -12.49 17.70
CA THR A 185 -9.33 -13.11 18.43
C THR A 185 -9.91 -14.31 17.71
N ASN A 186 -9.76 -14.37 16.38
CA ASN A 186 -10.22 -15.47 15.56
C ASN A 186 -9.15 -15.84 14.52
N PRO A 187 -8.19 -16.72 14.84
CA PRO A 187 -7.12 -17.12 13.94
C PRO A 187 -7.59 -17.76 12.63
N ASP A 188 -8.78 -18.34 12.59
CA ASP A 188 -9.34 -18.95 11.37
C ASP A 188 -9.53 -17.93 10.24
N LEU A 189 -9.75 -16.65 10.58
CA LEU A 189 -9.82 -15.58 9.60
C LEU A 189 -8.50 -15.37 8.84
N ALA A 190 -7.39 -15.84 9.37
CA ALA A 190 -6.09 -15.71 8.72
C ALA A 190 -6.02 -16.43 7.36
N ILE A 191 -6.90 -17.39 7.09
CA ILE A 191 -7.00 -18.08 5.79
C ILE A 191 -7.40 -17.11 4.66
N ASP A 192 -8.08 -16.01 5.01
CA ASP A 192 -8.54 -14.98 4.06
C ASP A 192 -7.44 -14.00 3.66
N PHE A 193 -6.19 -14.28 4.06
CA PHE A 193 -5.02 -13.46 3.78
C PHE A 193 -4.01 -14.18 2.88
N PRO A 194 -4.37 -14.57 1.64
CA PRO A 194 -3.51 -15.34 0.75
C PRO A 194 -2.22 -14.58 0.39
N GLU A 195 -2.24 -13.25 0.45
CA GLU A 195 -1.06 -12.41 0.24
C GLU A 195 0.07 -12.73 1.22
N LEU A 196 -0.23 -13.09 2.47
CA LEU A 196 0.77 -13.38 3.49
C LEU A 196 1.56 -14.65 3.16
N ARG A 197 0.92 -15.65 2.58
CA ARG A 197 1.58 -16.90 2.14
C ARG A 197 2.54 -16.68 0.99
N ARG A 198 2.32 -15.62 0.20
CA ARG A 198 3.14 -15.31 -0.99
C ARG A 198 4.22 -14.29 -0.70
N CYS A 199 4.13 -13.53 0.38
CA CYS A 199 5.13 -12.53 0.73
C CYS A 199 6.53 -13.12 0.87
N ASP A 200 7.53 -12.42 0.36
CA ASP A 200 8.95 -12.70 0.61
C ASP A 200 9.40 -12.07 1.93
N THR A 201 8.77 -10.94 2.28
CA THR A 201 8.99 -10.27 3.57
C THR A 201 7.66 -9.87 4.18
N LEU A 202 7.43 -10.31 5.41
CA LEU A 202 6.37 -9.78 6.26
C LEU A 202 6.92 -8.58 7.04
N THR A 203 6.21 -7.47 7.01
CA THR A 203 6.60 -6.23 7.70
C THR A 203 5.55 -5.89 8.72
N VAL A 204 5.85 -6.08 10.00
CA VAL A 204 4.93 -5.82 11.10
C VAL A 204 5.27 -4.50 11.75
N LEU A 205 4.28 -3.62 11.87
CA LEU A 205 4.46 -2.25 12.33
C LEU A 205 4.13 -2.11 13.81
N ALA A 206 5.07 -1.49 14.53
CA ALA A 206 4.87 -0.98 15.89
C ALA A 206 4.73 0.55 15.82
N ASP A 207 3.62 1.09 16.29
CA ASP A 207 3.35 2.53 16.28
C ASP A 207 4.14 3.24 17.37
N GLY A 208 5.08 4.10 16.96
CA GLY A 208 5.94 4.85 17.88
C GLY A 208 5.17 5.83 18.78
N VAL A 209 4.07 6.43 18.27
CA VAL A 209 3.24 7.33 19.07
C VAL A 209 2.55 6.59 20.20
N LYS A 210 2.02 5.39 19.91
CA LYS A 210 1.41 4.54 20.94
C LYS A 210 2.40 4.02 21.98
N LEU A 211 3.68 3.87 21.62
CA LEU A 211 4.72 3.50 22.57
C LEU A 211 5.06 4.62 23.57
N LEU A 212 4.78 5.86 23.23
CA LEU A 212 4.92 7.00 24.16
C LEU A 212 3.83 7.02 25.23
N ASP A 213 2.64 6.49 24.91
CA ASP A 213 1.49 6.46 25.81
C ASP A 213 1.58 5.29 26.80
N ASP A 214 1.51 5.62 28.09
CA ASP A 214 1.56 4.62 29.18
C ASP A 214 0.40 3.62 29.14
N SER A 215 -0.74 4.01 28.61
CA SER A 215 -1.92 3.17 28.48
C SER A 215 -1.91 2.26 27.27
N GLU A 216 -1.29 2.68 26.16
CA GLU A 216 -1.32 1.97 24.88
C GLU A 216 -0.07 1.12 24.60
N ARG A 217 1.08 1.43 25.22
CA ARG A 217 2.36 0.77 24.92
C ARG A 217 2.34 -0.75 25.04
N HIS A 218 1.62 -1.29 26.03
CA HIS A 218 1.50 -2.73 26.22
C HIS A 218 0.64 -3.38 25.15
N GLN A 219 -0.33 -2.63 24.61
CA GLN A 219 -1.15 -3.10 23.49
C GLN A 219 -0.31 -3.26 22.21
N VAL A 220 0.66 -2.35 21.96
CA VAL A 220 1.56 -2.49 20.80
C VAL A 220 2.35 -3.80 20.82
N LEU A 221 2.86 -4.23 22.00
CA LEU A 221 3.52 -5.52 22.15
C LEU A 221 2.56 -6.68 21.81
N ASN A 222 1.36 -6.64 22.36
CA ASN A 222 0.34 -7.65 22.11
C ASN A 222 -0.05 -7.69 20.63
N ASP A 223 -0.29 -6.54 20.01
CA ASP A 223 -0.68 -6.43 18.61
C ASP A 223 0.38 -7.08 17.70
N VAL A 224 1.65 -6.82 17.93
CA VAL A 224 2.74 -7.41 17.15
C VAL A 224 2.83 -8.92 17.37
N CYS A 225 2.95 -9.37 18.62
CA CYS A 225 3.17 -10.78 18.93
C CYS A 225 1.96 -11.65 18.59
N LEU A 226 0.73 -11.23 18.95
CA LEU A 226 -0.48 -12.00 18.70
C LEU A 226 -0.79 -12.10 17.20
N THR A 227 -0.55 -11.03 16.44
CA THR A 227 -0.76 -11.08 14.98
C THR A 227 0.20 -12.07 14.31
N ILE A 228 1.50 -12.02 14.64
CA ILE A 228 2.47 -12.97 14.10
C ILE A 228 2.10 -14.40 14.49
N ARG A 229 1.69 -14.61 15.75
CA ARG A 229 1.28 -15.92 16.25
C ARG A 229 0.05 -16.45 15.49
N ALA A 230 -1.00 -15.65 15.34
CA ALA A 230 -2.20 -16.03 14.60
C ALA A 230 -1.89 -16.49 13.17
N PHE A 231 -1.04 -15.76 12.44
CA PHE A 231 -0.66 -16.14 11.09
C PHE A 231 0.24 -17.37 11.05
N ASN A 232 1.10 -17.57 12.04
CA ASN A 232 1.95 -18.74 12.13
C ASN A 232 1.13 -20.01 12.47
N GLU A 233 0.22 -19.94 13.43
CA GLU A 233 -0.66 -21.03 13.82
C GLU A 233 -1.62 -21.43 12.70
N SER A 234 -2.12 -20.47 11.94
CA SER A 234 -2.97 -20.70 10.77
C SER A 234 -2.19 -21.09 9.50
N GLU A 235 -0.91 -21.40 9.62
CA GLU A 235 -0.04 -21.78 8.52
C GLU A 235 0.00 -20.74 7.36
N GLN A 236 -0.23 -19.48 7.64
CA GLN A 236 -0.12 -18.40 6.65
C GLN A 236 1.33 -17.90 6.48
N THR A 237 2.24 -18.28 7.36
CA THR A 237 3.67 -17.99 7.26
C THR A 237 4.48 -19.16 6.71
N ARG A 238 5.68 -18.89 6.23
CA ARG A 238 6.60 -19.87 5.66
C ARG A 238 8.02 -19.63 6.17
N GLN A 239 8.79 -20.68 6.44
CA GLN A 239 10.16 -20.59 6.96
C GLN A 239 11.13 -19.82 6.07
N TRP A 240 10.86 -19.72 4.78
CA TRP A 240 11.69 -18.97 3.84
C TRP A 240 11.41 -17.46 3.86
N GLN A 241 10.33 -17.04 4.49
CA GLN A 241 9.99 -15.62 4.59
C GLN A 241 10.91 -14.90 5.58
N ARG A 242 11.14 -13.64 5.32
CA ARG A 242 11.79 -12.71 6.23
C ARG A 242 10.75 -11.94 7.03
N LEU A 243 11.12 -11.56 8.25
CA LEU A 243 10.28 -10.73 9.10
C LEU A 243 10.98 -9.40 9.39
N ALA A 244 10.36 -8.29 9.04
CA ALA A 244 10.75 -6.95 9.42
C ALA A 244 9.84 -6.45 10.55
N ILE A 245 10.40 -6.05 11.68
CA ILE A 245 9.68 -5.39 12.77
C ILE A 245 10.02 -3.91 12.68
N VAL A 246 9.04 -3.08 12.39
CA VAL A 246 9.28 -1.67 12.06
C VAL A 246 8.64 -0.76 13.08
N LEU A 247 9.47 0.00 13.80
CA LEU A 247 9.01 1.14 14.60
C LEU A 247 8.76 2.30 13.65
N THR A 248 7.50 2.65 13.48
CA THR A 248 7.08 3.80 12.68
C THR A 248 7.06 5.08 13.50
N LYS A 249 6.99 6.24 12.84
CA LYS A 249 6.87 7.57 13.48
C LYS A 249 7.99 7.85 14.49
N ILE A 250 9.24 7.43 14.16
CA ILE A 250 10.39 7.63 15.05
C ILE A 250 10.66 9.12 15.30
N ASP A 251 10.32 9.99 14.36
CA ASP A 251 10.36 11.43 14.51
C ASP A 251 9.49 11.91 15.69
N ALA A 252 8.29 11.39 15.84
CA ALA A 252 7.43 11.71 16.99
C ALA A 252 8.02 11.18 18.30
N VAL A 253 8.61 9.98 18.29
CA VAL A 253 9.24 9.40 19.48
C VAL A 253 10.42 10.27 19.95
N ARG A 254 11.23 10.77 19.01
CA ARG A 254 12.40 11.64 19.35
C ARG A 254 12.02 13.05 19.76
N LYS A 255 10.83 13.53 19.38
CA LYS A 255 10.30 14.84 19.76
C LYS A 255 9.56 14.85 21.10
N ALA A 256 9.41 13.69 21.75
CA ALA A 256 8.76 13.64 23.05
C ALA A 256 9.44 14.62 24.02
N ASP A 257 8.64 15.37 24.76
CA ASP A 257 9.09 16.46 25.63
C ASP A 257 10.12 16.01 26.70
N ASP A 258 10.12 14.74 27.03
CA ASP A 258 10.98 14.14 28.04
C ASP A 258 11.83 12.99 27.46
N ARG A 259 13.15 13.11 27.61
CA ARG A 259 14.10 12.08 27.21
C ARG A 259 13.82 10.71 27.87
N ALA A 260 13.35 10.69 29.11
CA ALA A 260 13.04 9.45 29.80
C ALA A 260 11.87 8.71 29.12
N THR A 261 10.91 9.44 28.58
CA THR A 261 9.79 8.91 27.80
C THR A 261 10.25 8.34 26.47
N THR A 262 11.12 9.06 25.74
CA THR A 262 11.78 8.56 24.53
C THR A 262 12.54 7.25 24.80
N ASP A 263 13.42 7.24 25.80
CA ASP A 263 14.23 6.08 26.15
C ASP A 263 13.35 4.89 26.58
N ARG A 264 12.22 5.15 27.21
CA ARG A 264 11.24 4.14 27.60
C ARG A 264 10.56 3.53 26.39
N ALA A 265 10.08 4.34 25.44
CA ALA A 265 9.46 3.87 24.21
C ALA A 265 10.44 2.99 23.38
N LEU A 266 11.70 3.40 23.25
CA LEU A 266 12.73 2.64 22.56
C LEU A 266 13.01 1.30 23.26
N ARG A 267 13.15 1.28 24.61
CA ARG A 267 13.30 0.03 25.36
C ARG A 267 12.10 -0.90 25.20
N HIS A 268 10.88 -0.38 25.11
CA HIS A 268 9.69 -1.20 24.81
C HIS A 268 9.76 -1.80 23.42
N PHE A 269 10.20 -1.03 22.43
CA PHE A 269 10.41 -1.56 21.08
C PHE A 269 11.49 -2.66 21.05
N GLU A 270 12.62 -2.44 21.72
CA GLU A 270 13.67 -3.46 21.85
C GLU A 270 13.15 -4.74 22.51
N ARG A 271 12.29 -4.62 23.51
CA ARG A 271 11.62 -5.76 24.14
C ARG A 271 10.70 -6.48 23.15
N ILE A 272 9.88 -5.77 22.38
CA ILE A 272 9.06 -6.37 21.32
C ILE A 272 9.92 -7.20 20.37
N VAL A 273 11.04 -6.63 19.92
CA VAL A 273 11.97 -7.31 19.02
C VAL A 273 12.58 -8.55 19.68
N ALA A 274 12.96 -8.47 20.94
CA ALA A 274 13.53 -9.60 21.69
C ALA A 274 12.50 -10.73 21.86
N ASP A 275 11.26 -10.40 22.25
CA ASP A 275 10.19 -11.38 22.45
C ASP A 275 9.82 -12.07 21.12
N VAL A 276 9.72 -11.31 20.03
CA VAL A 276 9.47 -11.87 18.69
C VAL A 276 10.62 -12.79 18.24
N ARG A 277 11.87 -12.40 18.45
CA ARG A 277 13.01 -13.25 18.10
C ARG A 277 13.05 -14.51 18.93
N ALA A 278 12.77 -14.42 20.23
CA ALA A 278 12.75 -15.59 21.11
C ALA A 278 11.68 -16.61 20.69
N GLU A 279 10.51 -16.15 20.26
CA GLU A 279 9.40 -17.02 19.91
C GLU A 279 9.46 -17.53 18.46
N PHE A 280 9.93 -16.70 17.50
CA PHE A 280 9.74 -16.97 16.06
C PHE A 280 11.05 -17.14 15.28
N SER A 281 12.24 -17.17 15.91
CA SER A 281 13.52 -17.29 15.19
C SER A 281 13.61 -18.51 14.28
N GLU A 282 12.98 -19.62 14.62
CA GLU A 282 12.96 -20.85 13.80
C GLU A 282 11.88 -20.85 12.71
N ARG A 283 10.97 -19.85 12.74
CA ARG A 283 9.83 -19.76 11.84
C ARG A 283 10.08 -18.88 10.63
N PHE A 284 11.09 -18.02 10.72
CA PHE A 284 11.46 -17.11 9.64
C PHE A 284 12.93 -17.27 9.28
N GLN A 285 13.27 -17.02 8.01
CA GLN A 285 14.65 -17.09 7.53
C GLN A 285 15.55 -16.03 8.19
N ASP A 286 15.02 -14.84 8.42
CA ASP A 286 15.71 -13.70 9.03
C ASP A 286 14.70 -12.80 9.72
N ILE A 287 15.06 -12.26 10.89
CA ILE A 287 14.22 -11.30 11.65
C ILE A 287 15.07 -10.06 11.92
N GLN A 288 14.68 -8.93 11.31
CA GLN A 288 15.34 -7.65 11.53
C GLN A 288 14.38 -6.58 12.02
N SER A 289 14.93 -5.62 12.74
CA SER A 289 14.18 -4.46 13.26
C SER A 289 14.66 -3.16 12.62
N PHE A 290 13.72 -2.25 12.40
CA PHE A 290 13.96 -0.97 11.76
C PHE A 290 13.24 0.14 12.53
N GLN A 291 13.79 1.34 12.51
CA GLN A 291 13.17 2.55 13.04
C GLN A 291 13.05 3.51 11.86
N VAL A 292 11.83 3.98 11.58
CA VAL A 292 11.58 4.76 10.35
C VAL A 292 10.69 5.97 10.59
N SER A 293 10.96 7.03 9.81
CA SER A 293 10.10 8.18 9.64
C SER A 293 9.78 8.37 8.16
N ALA A 294 8.61 7.91 7.73
CA ALA A 294 8.20 7.98 6.33
C ALA A 294 7.66 9.37 5.95
N SER A 295 6.90 9.99 6.85
CA SER A 295 6.25 11.30 6.63
C SER A 295 6.23 12.10 7.93
N PRO A 296 7.35 12.75 8.29
CA PRO A 296 7.44 13.48 9.55
C PRO A 296 6.50 14.68 9.57
N LYS A 297 5.75 14.82 10.67
CA LYS A 297 4.86 15.94 10.88
C LYS A 297 5.65 17.20 11.27
N GLY A 298 5.25 18.36 10.73
CA GLY A 298 5.77 19.67 11.16
C GLY A 298 7.24 19.93 10.84
N GLY A 299 7.80 19.34 9.77
CA GLY A 299 9.15 19.63 9.27
C GLY A 299 10.30 19.24 10.23
N ALA A 300 10.04 18.51 11.28
CA ALA A 300 11.02 18.12 12.28
C ALA A 300 11.34 16.63 12.17
N GLY A 301 12.53 16.35 11.73
CA GLY A 301 13.07 15.03 11.48
C GLY A 301 13.54 14.91 10.02
N GLU A 302 14.46 14.02 9.79
CA GLU A 302 14.92 13.73 8.44
C GLU A 302 13.83 12.88 7.75
N ARG A 303 13.25 13.42 6.67
CA ARG A 303 12.29 12.69 5.84
C ARG A 303 12.96 11.42 5.29
N GLY A 304 12.32 10.28 5.48
CA GLY A 304 12.85 9.01 5.01
C GLY A 304 13.90 8.38 5.93
N GLU A 305 14.07 8.88 7.16
CA GLU A 305 14.98 8.26 8.12
C GLU A 305 14.71 6.75 8.24
N GLY A 306 15.76 5.94 8.10
CA GLY A 306 15.69 4.48 8.18
C GLY A 306 15.08 3.77 6.98
N MET A 307 14.47 4.50 6.03
CA MET A 307 13.78 3.94 4.87
C MET A 307 14.74 3.26 3.90
N GLU A 308 15.95 3.77 3.73
CA GLU A 308 16.99 3.17 2.88
C GLU A 308 17.31 1.72 3.35
N LYS A 309 17.55 1.54 4.65
CA LYS A 309 17.87 0.23 5.22
C LYS A 309 16.69 -0.74 5.09
N LEU A 310 15.48 -0.25 5.28
CA LEU A 310 14.26 -1.03 5.14
C LEU A 310 14.05 -1.44 3.67
N LEU A 311 14.22 -0.53 2.72
CA LEU A 311 14.15 -0.83 1.30
C LEU A 311 15.18 -1.87 0.88
N ALA A 312 16.43 -1.71 1.32
CA ALA A 312 17.49 -2.68 1.06
C ALA A 312 17.15 -4.09 1.61
N TYR A 313 16.48 -4.15 2.76
CA TYR A 313 16.02 -5.41 3.34
C TYR A 313 14.89 -6.03 2.52
N TRP A 314 13.91 -5.24 2.11
CA TRP A 314 12.80 -5.69 1.27
C TRP A 314 13.28 -6.22 -0.10
N MET A 315 14.33 -5.61 -0.65
CA MET A 315 14.87 -5.95 -1.98
C MET A 315 15.94 -7.04 -1.96
N LYS A 316 16.25 -7.63 -0.80
CA LYS A 316 17.09 -8.83 -0.73
C LYS A 316 16.52 -9.93 -1.60
N GLU A 317 17.37 -10.68 -2.28
CA GLU A 317 16.92 -11.83 -3.07
C GLU A 317 16.07 -12.77 -2.20
N PRO A 318 14.92 -13.24 -2.71
CA PRO A 318 14.12 -14.22 -2.00
C PRO A 318 14.95 -15.45 -1.68
N GLY A 319 14.74 -16.02 -0.50
CA GLY A 319 15.39 -17.28 -0.14
C GLY A 319 15.08 -18.33 -1.21
N ARG A 320 16.12 -18.84 -1.88
CA ARG A 320 15.91 -19.90 -2.85
C ARG A 320 15.39 -21.12 -2.11
N PHE A 321 14.18 -21.54 -2.48
CA PHE A 321 13.75 -22.87 -2.10
C PHE A 321 14.72 -23.89 -2.70
N SER A 322 15.55 -24.51 -1.88
CA SER A 322 16.17 -25.76 -2.26
C SER A 322 15.14 -26.91 -2.11
N HIS A 323 13.94 -26.71 -2.63
CA HIS A 323 13.13 -27.86 -2.96
C HIS A 323 13.71 -28.44 -4.24
N THR A 324 14.78 -29.21 -4.11
CA THR A 324 14.99 -30.37 -4.92
C THR A 324 13.82 -31.32 -4.66
N ARG A 325 12.60 -30.93 -5.09
CA ARG A 325 11.67 -31.97 -5.51
C ARG A 325 12.35 -32.58 -6.72
N SER A 326 12.99 -33.73 -6.49
CA SER A 326 13.29 -34.64 -7.59
C SER A 326 12.01 -34.67 -8.43
N PRO A 327 12.06 -34.29 -9.71
CA PRO A 327 10.86 -34.37 -10.52
C PRO A 327 10.34 -35.79 -10.34
N PRO A 328 9.02 -35.98 -10.10
CA PRO A 328 8.47 -37.32 -9.90
C PRO A 328 8.99 -38.16 -11.05
N GLU A 329 9.57 -39.36 -10.76
CA GLU A 329 9.98 -40.28 -11.78
C GLU A 329 8.76 -40.52 -12.69
N LEU A 330 8.82 -39.93 -13.86
CA LEU A 330 7.78 -40.08 -14.85
C LEU A 330 7.92 -41.50 -15.42
N THR A 331 7.29 -42.45 -14.77
CA THR A 331 6.97 -43.72 -15.39
C THR A 331 6.34 -43.43 -16.73
N ALA A 332 6.93 -43.91 -17.81
CA ALA A 332 6.68 -43.69 -19.21
C ALA A 332 5.57 -42.66 -19.60
N PRO A 333 5.88 -41.63 -20.39
CA PRO A 333 4.94 -40.55 -20.66
C PRO A 333 3.69 -41.07 -21.36
N ALA A 334 2.58 -41.09 -20.63
CA ALA A 334 1.28 -41.50 -21.18
C ALA A 334 0.71 -40.52 -22.23
N ARG A 335 1.31 -39.36 -22.43
CA ARG A 335 0.87 -38.33 -23.39
C ARG A 335 2.04 -37.65 -24.12
N ALA A 336 1.78 -37.12 -25.31
CA ALA A 336 2.75 -36.49 -26.21
C ALA A 336 3.60 -35.39 -25.57
N TYR A 337 3.03 -34.60 -24.67
CA TYR A 337 3.75 -33.54 -23.90
C TYR A 337 4.87 -34.08 -22.99
N GLY A 338 4.74 -35.26 -22.44
CA GLY A 338 5.81 -35.89 -21.66
C GLY A 338 7.02 -36.31 -22.50
N ARG A 339 6.85 -36.45 -23.84
CA ARG A 339 7.94 -36.75 -24.78
C ARG A 339 8.73 -35.48 -25.13
N LEU A 340 8.10 -34.33 -25.26
CA LEU A 340 8.74 -33.05 -25.55
C LEU A 340 9.70 -32.65 -24.43
N ARG A 341 9.33 -32.81 -23.15
CA ARG A 341 10.21 -32.53 -22.00
C ARG A 341 11.48 -33.36 -21.93
N ARG A 342 11.49 -34.57 -22.53
CA ARG A 342 12.70 -35.41 -22.59
C ARG A 342 13.67 -35.00 -23.71
N ALA A 343 13.18 -34.39 -24.77
CA ALA A 343 14.01 -33.93 -25.87
C ALA A 343 14.88 -32.74 -25.49
N ASP A 344 14.36 -31.82 -24.63
CA ASP A 344 15.10 -30.66 -24.17
C ASP A 344 16.14 -30.93 -23.07
N MET A 345 16.07 -32.08 -22.41
CA MET A 345 17.00 -32.45 -21.32
C MET A 345 18.18 -33.32 -21.82
N GLY A 346 18.23 -33.68 -23.09
CA GLY A 346 19.23 -34.58 -23.68
C GLY A 346 20.32 -33.89 -24.50
N GLY A 347 20.41 -32.58 -24.53
CA GLY A 347 21.22 -31.82 -25.48
C GLY A 347 22.54 -31.23 -24.97
N ASP A 348 23.08 -31.61 -23.80
CA ASP A 348 24.40 -31.15 -23.39
C ASP A 348 25.18 -32.27 -22.67
N ASN A 349 25.68 -33.23 -23.46
CA ASN A 349 26.87 -34.02 -23.14
C ASN A 349 27.31 -34.79 -24.38
N ALA A 350 28.05 -34.13 -25.27
CA ALA A 350 29.02 -34.76 -26.17
C ALA A 350 30.13 -33.73 -26.48
#